data_c62842a696f75d225a6ba1cba720a9a4
#
_entry.id   c62842a696f75d225a6ba1cba720a9a4
#
_cell.length_a   1.000
_cell.length_b   1.000
_cell.length_c   1.000
_cell.angle_alpha   90.00
_cell.angle_beta   90.00
_cell.angle_gamma   90.00
#
_symmetry.space_group_name_H-M   'P 1'
#
loop_
_entity.id
_entity.type
_entity.pdbx_description
1 polymer ?
#
loop_
_entity_poly.entity_id
_entity_poly.type
_entity_poly.pdbx_seq_one_letter_code
_entity_poly.pdbx_strand_id
1 'polypeptide(L)'
;WESPWCQGRPGWHIECSVMSKKYLGEQIDIHAGGEDLIFPHHENEIAQSEAANDKTFANYWMHNAYITIDNEKMSKSKGNFFTVRDILKRYTGEEIRYFLLSGHYRSPINFSEELMTQSRNALGRMHNAKQNLEHLIRNGSDLMTEAESAELEKLGKYRDKFESAMEDD
;
A
#
# COMPACT_ATOMS: atom_id res chain seq x y z
N TRP A 1 -25.68 -15.24 -21.78
CA TRP A 1 -26.74 -14.88 -20.85
C TRP A 1 -27.89 -14.20 -21.59
N GLU A 2 -29.09 -14.73 -21.46
CA GLU A 2 -30.29 -14.07 -21.97
C GLU A 2 -30.74 -12.98 -21.00
N SER A 3 -31.02 -11.79 -21.54
CA SER A 3 -31.60 -10.69 -20.81
C SER A 3 -32.82 -10.14 -21.51
N PRO A 4 -33.67 -9.32 -20.86
CA PRO A 4 -34.82 -8.70 -21.50
C PRO A 4 -34.49 -7.83 -22.74
N TRP A 5 -33.23 -7.44 -22.89
CA TRP A 5 -32.78 -6.55 -23.97
C TRP A 5 -32.04 -7.28 -25.08
N CYS A 6 -31.18 -8.25 -24.75
CA CYS A 6 -30.45 -9.07 -25.72
C CYS A 6 -29.58 -10.10 -24.99
N GLN A 7 -28.91 -10.97 -25.73
CA GLN A 7 -27.87 -11.82 -25.19
C GLN A 7 -26.62 -10.99 -24.87
N GLY A 8 -26.09 -11.18 -23.68
CA GLY A 8 -24.91 -10.46 -23.21
C GLY A 8 -24.17 -11.16 -22.06
N ARG A 9 -23.03 -10.62 -21.68
CA ARG A 9 -22.27 -11.06 -20.53
C ARG A 9 -22.39 -10.01 -19.42
N PRO A 10 -22.66 -10.41 -18.16
CA PRO A 10 -22.57 -9.49 -17.02
C PRO A 10 -21.18 -8.84 -16.95
N GLY A 11 -21.14 -7.56 -16.64
CA GLY A 11 -19.88 -6.86 -16.43
C GLY A 11 -19.17 -7.37 -15.18
N TRP A 12 -17.86 -7.26 -15.16
CA TRP A 12 -17.02 -7.66 -14.02
C TRP A 12 -17.45 -7.03 -12.69
N HIS A 13 -17.86 -5.77 -12.70
CA HIS A 13 -18.28 -5.03 -11.51
C HIS A 13 -19.43 -5.66 -10.72
N ILE A 14 -20.38 -6.36 -11.39
CA ILE A 14 -21.46 -7.05 -10.68
C ILE A 14 -20.93 -8.21 -9.81
N GLU A 15 -19.86 -8.87 -10.24
CA GLU A 15 -19.22 -9.94 -9.46
C GLU A 15 -18.69 -9.39 -8.14
N CYS A 16 -18.00 -8.25 -8.20
CA CYS A 16 -17.46 -7.58 -7.02
C CYS A 16 -18.56 -7.05 -6.10
N SER A 17 -19.58 -6.38 -6.63
CA SER A 17 -20.72 -5.88 -5.85
C SER A 17 -21.42 -7.00 -5.08
N VAL A 18 -21.68 -8.15 -5.74
CA VAL A 18 -22.34 -9.30 -5.12
C VAL A 18 -21.45 -9.99 -4.10
N MET A 19 -20.16 -10.20 -4.41
CA MET A 19 -19.23 -10.84 -3.48
C MET A 19 -18.97 -9.98 -2.24
N SER A 20 -18.83 -8.67 -2.43
CA SER A 20 -18.67 -7.70 -1.35
C SER A 20 -19.84 -7.77 -0.38
N LYS A 21 -21.06 -7.67 -0.89
CA LYS A 21 -22.27 -7.80 -0.06
C LYS A 21 -22.33 -9.13 0.66
N LYS A 22 -22.00 -10.23 -0.03
CA LYS A 22 -22.09 -11.58 0.53
C LYS A 22 -21.13 -11.83 1.68
N TYR A 23 -19.88 -11.34 1.59
CA TYR A 23 -18.81 -11.68 2.52
C TYR A 23 -18.47 -10.57 3.51
N LEU A 24 -18.69 -9.31 3.14
CA LEU A 24 -18.30 -8.15 3.94
C LEU A 24 -19.51 -7.34 4.43
N GLY A 25 -20.70 -7.53 3.82
CA GLY A 25 -21.90 -6.81 4.19
C GLY A 25 -22.29 -5.75 3.16
N GLU A 26 -23.31 -4.97 3.48
CA GLU A 26 -23.91 -3.97 2.56
C GLU A 26 -23.08 -2.70 2.47
N GLN A 27 -22.28 -2.41 3.49
CA GLN A 27 -21.35 -1.30 3.56
C GLN A 27 -20.00 -1.82 4.05
N ILE A 28 -18.92 -1.35 3.44
CA ILE A 28 -17.55 -1.71 3.80
C ILE A 28 -16.77 -0.47 4.25
N ASP A 29 -15.74 -0.66 5.06
CA ASP A 29 -14.94 0.46 5.54
C ASP A 29 -14.03 1.00 4.45
N ILE A 30 -13.26 0.13 3.80
CA ILE A 30 -12.27 0.51 2.79
C ILE A 30 -12.45 -0.32 1.53
N HIS A 31 -12.54 0.34 0.38
CA HIS A 31 -12.45 -0.28 -0.94
C HIS A 31 -11.23 0.27 -1.68
N ALA A 32 -10.38 -0.62 -2.17
CA ALA A 32 -9.13 -0.23 -2.80
C ALA A 32 -8.91 -0.96 -4.13
N GLY A 33 -8.19 -0.31 -5.05
CA GLY A 33 -7.82 -0.89 -6.33
C GLY A 33 -6.80 -0.04 -7.09
N GLY A 34 -6.49 -0.41 -8.32
CA GLY A 34 -5.71 0.41 -9.22
C GLY A 34 -6.48 1.65 -9.68
N GLU A 35 -5.79 2.72 -10.02
CA GLU A 35 -6.40 3.96 -10.54
C GLU A 35 -7.21 3.74 -11.83
N ASP A 36 -6.88 2.69 -12.61
CA ASP A 36 -7.60 2.29 -13.81
C ASP A 36 -8.98 1.69 -13.52
N LEU A 37 -9.26 1.31 -12.28
CA LEU A 37 -10.54 0.78 -11.86
C LEU A 37 -11.53 1.87 -11.44
N ILE A 38 -11.09 3.11 -11.23
CA ILE A 38 -11.96 4.22 -10.84
C ILE A 38 -13.17 4.26 -11.78
N PHE A 39 -12.87 4.29 -13.09
CA PHE A 39 -13.91 4.26 -14.11
C PHE A 39 -13.57 3.23 -15.22
N PRO A 40 -14.52 2.37 -15.62
CA PRO A 40 -15.93 2.36 -15.17
C PRO A 40 -16.22 1.41 -14.00
N HIS A 41 -15.22 0.66 -13.48
CA HIS A 41 -15.45 -0.48 -12.60
C HIS A 41 -16.01 -0.07 -11.23
N HIS A 42 -15.31 0.76 -10.49
CA HIS A 42 -15.72 1.20 -9.15
C HIS A 42 -16.97 2.07 -9.17
N GLU A 43 -17.11 2.94 -10.17
CA GLU A 43 -18.35 3.73 -10.34
C GLU A 43 -19.59 2.83 -10.56
N ASN A 44 -19.42 1.73 -11.30
CA ASN A 44 -20.49 0.76 -11.46
C ASN A 44 -20.75 -0.06 -10.19
N GLU A 45 -19.73 -0.37 -9.39
CA GLU A 45 -19.92 -1.02 -8.09
C GLU A 45 -20.69 -0.13 -7.13
N ILE A 46 -20.38 1.17 -7.08
CA ILE A 46 -21.12 2.16 -6.31
C ILE A 46 -22.59 2.17 -6.75
N ALA A 47 -22.83 2.38 -8.04
CA ALA A 47 -24.19 2.46 -8.58
C ALA A 47 -25.02 1.20 -8.27
N GLN A 48 -24.44 0.01 -8.41
CA GLN A 48 -25.12 -1.25 -8.15
C GLN A 48 -25.37 -1.48 -6.66
N SER A 49 -24.35 -1.26 -5.82
CA SER A 49 -24.42 -1.54 -4.38
C SER A 49 -25.33 -0.57 -3.67
N GLU A 50 -25.22 0.73 -3.98
CA GLU A 50 -26.04 1.77 -3.35
C GLU A 50 -27.50 1.68 -3.79
N ALA A 51 -27.77 1.44 -5.08
CA ALA A 51 -29.13 1.24 -5.55
C ALA A 51 -29.79 -0.03 -4.98
N ALA A 52 -29.03 -1.07 -4.69
CA ALA A 52 -29.55 -2.33 -4.17
C ALA A 52 -29.72 -2.33 -2.63
N ASN A 53 -28.99 -1.50 -1.90
CA ASN A 53 -28.92 -1.55 -0.45
C ASN A 53 -29.41 -0.27 0.24
N ASP A 54 -29.60 0.82 -0.50
CA ASP A 54 -29.96 2.16 0.02
C ASP A 54 -28.98 2.64 1.11
N LYS A 55 -27.67 2.37 0.88
CA LYS A 55 -26.58 2.71 1.79
C LYS A 55 -25.34 3.07 0.99
N THR A 56 -24.47 3.92 1.54
CA THR A 56 -23.12 4.16 1.02
C THR A 56 -22.36 2.85 0.95
N PHE A 57 -21.79 2.52 -0.21
CA PHE A 57 -21.11 1.26 -0.43
C PHE A 57 -19.80 1.14 0.33
N ALA A 58 -18.93 2.16 0.25
CA ALA A 58 -17.65 2.19 0.95
C ALA A 58 -17.41 3.55 1.61
N ASN A 59 -16.92 3.54 2.85
CA ASN A 59 -16.61 4.77 3.58
C ASN A 59 -15.36 5.46 3.04
N TYR A 60 -14.35 4.67 2.65
CA TYR A 60 -13.07 5.17 2.15
C TYR A 60 -12.67 4.45 0.87
N TRP A 61 -12.14 5.22 -0.08
CA TRP A 61 -11.64 4.74 -1.37
C TRP A 61 -10.15 4.99 -1.48
N MET A 62 -9.38 3.95 -1.85
CA MET A 62 -7.95 4.05 -2.05
C MET A 62 -7.59 3.56 -3.45
N HIS A 63 -6.91 4.40 -4.23
CA HIS A 63 -6.49 4.04 -5.58
C HIS A 63 -4.97 4.12 -5.71
N ASN A 64 -4.35 2.99 -6.05
CA ASN A 64 -2.92 2.89 -6.25
C ASN A 64 -2.56 3.26 -7.69
N ALA A 65 -1.50 4.03 -7.84
CA ALA A 65 -0.87 4.19 -9.14
C ALA A 65 -0.10 2.93 -9.56
N TYR A 66 0.45 2.94 -10.77
CA TYR A 66 1.12 1.77 -11.34
C TYR A 66 2.58 1.65 -10.91
N ILE A 67 3.08 0.41 -11.01
CA ILE A 67 4.51 0.15 -11.06
C ILE A 67 4.96 0.25 -12.52
N THR A 68 5.96 1.07 -12.77
CA THR A 68 6.67 1.16 -14.05
C THR A 68 7.99 0.42 -13.96
N ILE A 69 8.52 0.02 -15.10
CA ILE A 69 9.86 -0.59 -15.23
C ILE A 69 10.62 0.25 -16.24
N ASP A 70 11.73 0.82 -15.81
CA ASP A 70 12.53 1.73 -16.63
C ASP A 70 11.66 2.86 -17.24
N ASN A 71 10.75 3.41 -16.42
CA ASN A 71 9.77 4.44 -16.78
C ASN A 71 8.72 4.00 -17.83
N GLU A 72 8.62 2.71 -18.13
CA GLU A 72 7.58 2.18 -18.99
C GLU A 72 6.54 1.38 -18.20
N LYS A 73 5.26 1.48 -18.57
CA LYS A 73 4.20 0.67 -17.96
C LYS A 73 4.51 -0.81 -18.14
N MET A 74 4.49 -1.56 -17.03
CA MET A 74 4.65 -3.01 -17.03
C MET A 74 3.55 -3.67 -17.86
N SER A 75 3.90 -4.50 -18.83
CA SER A 75 2.92 -5.30 -19.57
C SER A 75 3.53 -6.61 -20.08
N LYS A 76 2.70 -7.66 -20.17
CA LYS A 76 3.12 -8.96 -20.72
C LYS A 76 3.53 -8.86 -22.18
N SER A 77 2.85 -8.02 -22.95
CA SER A 77 3.13 -7.82 -24.38
C SER A 77 4.47 -7.16 -24.67
N LYS A 78 4.99 -6.36 -23.73
CA LYS A 78 6.30 -5.70 -23.83
C LYS A 78 7.45 -6.59 -23.34
N GLY A 79 7.16 -7.72 -22.72
CA GLY A 79 8.20 -8.61 -22.17
C GLY A 79 8.90 -8.07 -20.92
N ASN A 80 8.46 -6.94 -20.38
CA ASN A 80 8.96 -6.31 -19.16
C ASN A 80 8.14 -6.70 -17.91
N PHE A 81 7.42 -7.82 -17.98
CA PHE A 81 6.60 -8.33 -16.90
C PHE A 81 7.37 -9.34 -16.05
N PHE A 82 7.36 -9.15 -14.74
CA PHE A 82 7.83 -10.14 -13.76
C PHE A 82 6.86 -10.21 -12.57
N THR A 83 6.88 -11.34 -11.90
CA THR A 83 6.04 -11.56 -10.72
C THR A 83 6.80 -11.21 -9.44
N VAL A 84 6.07 -10.96 -8.34
CA VAL A 84 6.68 -10.85 -7.00
C VAL A 84 7.52 -12.10 -6.68
N ARG A 85 7.08 -13.29 -7.10
CA ARG A 85 7.83 -14.55 -6.93
C ARG A 85 9.19 -14.53 -7.64
N ASP A 86 9.30 -13.86 -8.77
CA ASP A 86 10.57 -13.73 -9.49
C ASP A 86 11.51 -12.75 -8.78
N ILE A 87 10.97 -11.65 -8.27
CA ILE A 87 11.75 -10.67 -7.50
C ILE A 87 12.25 -11.28 -6.19
N LEU A 88 11.45 -12.10 -5.51
CA LEU A 88 11.84 -12.81 -4.28
C LEU A 88 13.02 -13.76 -4.44
N LYS A 89 13.40 -14.13 -5.67
CA LYS A 89 14.64 -14.89 -5.92
C LYS A 89 15.90 -14.04 -5.73
N ARG A 90 15.78 -12.70 -5.75
CA ARG A 90 16.90 -11.74 -5.73
C ARG A 90 16.87 -10.81 -4.51
N TYR A 91 15.69 -10.55 -3.97
CA TYR A 91 15.44 -9.62 -2.89
C TYR A 91 14.59 -10.27 -1.81
N THR A 92 14.78 -9.86 -0.57
CA THR A 92 13.91 -10.30 0.53
C THR A 92 12.53 -9.64 0.45
N GLY A 93 11.53 -10.28 1.06
CA GLY A 93 10.19 -9.68 1.14
C GLY A 93 10.17 -8.33 1.85
N GLU A 94 11.06 -8.14 2.84
CA GLU A 94 11.19 -6.88 3.59
C GLU A 94 11.78 -5.76 2.71
N GLU A 95 12.78 -6.06 1.88
CA GLU A 95 13.35 -5.11 0.91
C GLU A 95 12.30 -4.67 -0.12
N ILE A 96 11.52 -5.62 -0.63
CA ILE A 96 10.43 -5.33 -1.59
C ILE A 96 9.36 -4.47 -0.93
N ARG A 97 8.96 -4.83 0.30
CA ARG A 97 7.98 -4.04 1.06
C ARG A 97 8.47 -2.63 1.33
N TYR A 98 9.72 -2.47 1.75
CA TYR A 98 10.30 -1.15 1.97
C TYR A 98 10.32 -0.32 0.70
N PHE A 99 10.71 -0.91 -0.43
CA PHE A 99 10.68 -0.26 -1.74
C PHE A 99 9.28 0.24 -2.10
N LEU A 100 8.26 -0.60 -1.97
CA LEU A 100 6.88 -0.22 -2.27
C LEU A 100 6.33 0.89 -1.37
N LEU A 101 6.78 0.93 -0.10
CA LEU A 101 6.38 1.95 0.87
C LEU A 101 7.22 3.23 0.79
N SER A 102 8.28 3.25 -0.04
CA SER A 102 9.17 4.42 -0.17
C SER A 102 8.56 5.57 -0.97
N GLY A 103 7.48 5.29 -1.70
CA GLY A 103 6.72 6.28 -2.46
C GLY A 103 5.27 6.34 -1.98
N HIS A 104 4.62 7.47 -2.22
CA HIS A 104 3.20 7.62 -1.96
C HIS A 104 2.40 6.69 -2.90
N TYR A 105 1.38 5.99 -2.39
CA TYR A 105 0.64 4.97 -3.14
C TYR A 105 -0.10 5.51 -4.39
N ARG A 106 -0.45 6.81 -4.40
CA ARG A 106 -1.05 7.48 -5.56
C ARG A 106 -0.03 7.87 -6.64
N SER A 107 1.26 7.72 -6.37
CA SER A 107 2.33 8.07 -7.32
C SER A 107 2.89 6.82 -7.97
N PRO A 108 3.14 6.85 -9.30
CA PRO A 108 3.81 5.73 -9.96
C PRO A 108 5.18 5.45 -9.34
N ILE A 109 5.46 4.18 -9.09
CA ILE A 109 6.75 3.73 -8.58
C ILE A 109 7.51 3.09 -9.74
N ASN A 110 8.69 3.63 -10.05
CA ASN A 110 9.57 3.03 -11.05
C ASN A 110 10.43 1.94 -10.43
N PHE A 111 10.26 0.71 -10.89
CA PHE A 111 11.13 -0.39 -10.47
C PHE A 111 12.41 -0.38 -11.30
N SER A 112 13.54 -0.30 -10.62
CA SER A 112 14.86 -0.51 -11.20
C SER A 112 15.78 -1.20 -10.19
N GLU A 113 16.84 -1.87 -10.65
CA GLU A 113 17.82 -2.49 -9.78
C GLU A 113 18.54 -1.46 -8.90
N GLU A 114 18.74 -0.27 -9.41
CA GLU A 114 19.35 0.83 -8.65
C GLU A 114 18.47 1.23 -7.48
N LEU A 115 17.16 1.47 -7.69
CA LEU A 115 16.23 1.86 -6.65
C LEU A 115 16.02 0.75 -5.62
N MET A 116 16.04 -0.51 -6.04
CA MET A 116 16.01 -1.65 -5.12
C MET A 116 17.30 -1.71 -4.26
N THR A 117 18.46 -1.40 -4.83
CA THR A 117 19.72 -1.32 -4.08
C THR A 117 19.70 -0.16 -3.08
N GLN A 118 19.18 0.99 -3.47
CA GLN A 118 18.99 2.14 -2.57
C GLN A 118 18.05 1.77 -1.40
N SER A 119 16.95 1.09 -1.67
CA SER A 119 16.00 0.60 -0.67
C SER A 119 16.63 -0.39 0.29
N ARG A 120 17.40 -1.35 -0.21
CA ARG A 120 18.20 -2.28 0.60
C ARG A 120 19.15 -1.56 1.54
N ASN A 121 19.91 -0.58 1.02
CA ASN A 121 20.84 0.18 1.82
C ASN A 121 20.14 1.02 2.89
N ALA A 122 19.00 1.63 2.56
CA ALA A 122 18.20 2.39 3.52
C ALA A 122 17.65 1.50 4.63
N LEU A 123 17.06 0.36 4.28
CA LEU A 123 16.58 -0.64 5.23
C LEU A 123 17.71 -1.17 6.13
N GLY A 124 18.89 -1.44 5.54
CA GLY A 124 20.09 -1.85 6.28
C GLY A 124 20.53 -0.83 7.33
N ARG A 125 20.44 0.48 7.04
CA ARG A 125 20.71 1.52 8.05
C ARG A 125 19.71 1.48 9.20
N MET A 126 18.43 1.23 8.92
CA MET A 126 17.40 1.11 9.96
C MET A 126 17.64 -0.12 10.84
N HIS A 127 17.99 -1.26 10.25
CA HIS A 127 18.34 -2.47 11.00
C HIS A 127 19.57 -2.25 11.88
N ASN A 128 20.62 -1.60 11.36
CA ASN A 128 21.81 -1.30 12.14
C ASN A 128 21.50 -0.36 13.32
N ALA A 129 20.67 0.67 13.08
CA ALA A 129 20.24 1.57 14.14
C ALA A 129 19.47 0.82 15.23
N LYS A 130 18.54 -0.05 14.84
CA LYS A 130 17.80 -0.90 15.77
C LYS A 130 18.70 -1.82 16.57
N GLN A 131 19.63 -2.51 15.93
CA GLN A 131 20.59 -3.39 16.60
C GLN A 131 21.47 -2.62 17.60
N ASN A 132 21.94 -1.43 17.24
CA ASN A 132 22.72 -0.58 18.13
C ASN A 132 21.90 -0.16 19.37
N LEU A 133 20.63 0.23 19.17
CA LEU A 133 19.75 0.57 20.29
C LEU A 133 19.48 -0.66 21.19
N GLU A 134 19.24 -1.82 20.62
CA GLU A 134 19.06 -3.06 21.39
C GLU A 134 20.32 -3.43 22.18
N HIS A 135 21.51 -3.21 21.59
CA HIS A 135 22.78 -3.41 22.29
C HIS A 135 22.92 -2.46 23.48
N LEU A 136 22.62 -1.17 23.29
CA LEU A 136 22.68 -0.16 24.35
C LEU A 136 21.68 -0.48 25.48
N ILE A 137 20.46 -0.89 25.14
CA ILE A 137 19.45 -1.29 26.13
C ILE A 137 19.93 -2.47 26.99
N ARG A 138 20.61 -3.46 26.38
CA ARG A 138 21.08 -4.64 27.11
C ARG A 138 22.32 -4.35 27.99
N ASN A 139 23.15 -3.37 27.60
CA ASN A 139 24.44 -3.11 28.25
C ASN A 139 24.51 -1.72 28.90
N GLY A 140 23.44 -0.93 28.81
CA GLY A 140 23.37 0.38 29.43
C GLY A 140 23.10 0.32 30.93
N SER A 141 23.22 1.45 31.59
CA SER A 141 22.87 1.66 32.99
C SER A 141 21.43 2.19 33.06
N ASP A 142 20.69 1.80 34.09
CA ASP A 142 19.36 2.36 34.39
C ASP A 142 19.43 3.78 35.00
N LEU A 143 20.65 4.29 35.22
CA LEU A 143 20.86 5.65 35.74
C LEU A 143 20.87 6.64 34.59
N MET A 144 19.86 7.50 34.55
CA MET A 144 19.74 8.57 33.56
C MET A 144 20.25 9.90 34.16
N THR A 145 21.08 10.58 33.40
CA THR A 145 21.55 11.93 33.75
C THR A 145 20.52 13.00 33.33
N GLU A 146 20.58 14.19 33.91
CA GLU A 146 19.73 15.32 33.51
C GLU A 146 19.88 15.67 32.02
N ALA A 147 21.10 15.56 31.48
CA ALA A 147 21.38 15.82 30.07
C ALA A 147 20.70 14.80 29.16
N GLU A 148 20.72 13.52 29.53
CA GLU A 148 20.04 12.44 28.79
C GLU A 148 18.51 12.61 28.86
N SER A 149 17.96 13.01 30.00
CA SER A 149 16.55 13.32 30.16
C SER A 149 16.12 14.46 29.23
N ALA A 150 16.90 15.53 29.15
CA ALA A 150 16.62 16.66 28.25
C ALA A 150 16.68 16.26 26.75
N GLU A 151 17.58 15.34 26.38
CA GLU A 151 17.64 14.82 25.00
C GLU A 151 16.42 13.92 24.69
N LEU A 152 15.98 13.08 25.63
CA LEU A 152 14.79 12.24 25.44
C LEU A 152 13.51 13.07 25.21
N GLU A 153 13.36 14.19 25.95
CA GLU A 153 12.24 15.12 25.70
C GLU A 153 12.24 15.68 24.27
N LYS A 154 13.45 15.98 23.73
CA LYS A 154 13.57 16.42 22.33
C LYS A 154 13.19 15.32 21.35
N LEU A 155 13.51 14.06 21.66
CA LEU A 155 13.17 12.91 20.82
C LEU A 155 11.66 12.64 20.78
N GLY A 156 10.91 12.96 21.83
CA GLY A 156 9.43 12.86 21.83
C GLY A 156 8.77 13.59 20.68
N LYS A 157 9.29 14.75 20.30
CA LYS A 157 8.79 15.55 19.17
C LYS A 157 8.88 14.86 17.80
N TYR A 158 9.81 13.89 17.66
CA TYR A 158 9.90 13.11 16.41
C TYR A 158 8.76 12.11 16.28
N ARG A 159 8.29 11.58 17.41
CA ARG A 159 7.12 10.71 17.43
C ARG A 159 5.88 11.46 16.99
N ASP A 160 5.63 12.64 17.57
CA ASP A 160 4.48 13.48 17.21
C ASP A 160 4.50 13.85 15.72
N LYS A 161 5.70 14.20 15.19
CA LYS A 161 5.86 14.49 13.77
C LYS A 161 5.60 13.27 12.88
N PHE A 162 6.04 12.09 13.31
CA PHE A 162 5.80 10.85 12.58
C PHE A 162 4.30 10.51 12.54
N GLU A 163 3.65 10.56 13.71
CA GLU A 163 2.22 10.29 13.82
C GLU A 163 1.41 11.28 12.96
N SER A 164 1.72 12.58 13.05
CA SER A 164 1.07 13.60 12.23
C SER A 164 1.27 13.40 10.72
N ALA A 165 2.48 12.97 10.30
CA ALA A 165 2.75 12.69 8.90
C ALA A 165 2.08 11.40 8.40
N MET A 166 1.80 10.45 9.29
CA MET A 166 1.08 9.21 8.96
C MET A 166 -0.44 9.39 8.93
N GLU A 167 -0.95 10.44 9.57
CA GLU A 167 -2.37 10.80 9.57
C GLU A 167 -2.76 11.72 8.42
N ASP A 168 -1.77 12.30 7.72
CA ASP A 168 -1.94 13.20 6.58
C ASP A 168 -1.68 12.40 5.29
N ASP A 169 -2.79 12.08 4.58
CA ASP A 169 -2.77 11.31 3.33
C ASP A 169 -2.42 12.19 2.10
#